data_8443d26ea2daf530831f19d7c6267022
#
_entry.id   8443d26ea2daf530831f19d7c6267022
#
_cell.length_a   1.000
_cell.length_b   1.000
_cell.length_c   1.000
_cell.angle_alpha   90.00
_cell.angle_beta   90.00
_cell.angle_gamma   90.00
#
_symmetry.space_group_name_H-M   'P 1'
#
loop_
_entity.id
_entity.type
_entity.pdbx_description
1 polymer ?
#
loop_
_entity_poly.entity_id
_entity_poly.type
_entity_poly.pdbx_seq_one_letter_code
_entity_poly.pdbx_strand_id
1 'polypeptide(L)'
;MLNKKVRALAGKIRDETIRKKVLELLENPTFKINGKTYSGLPLDISPAGLSHHHCYPGGYVEHVVSTAHIAIAICDSVERVYHGKVNRDLVLAGVLLHDIFKPVTYTINENGSYGSTRLADNLDHSSLVVCELVRRGFPIELIHVVAAHHGDYAPVRPRTVEALICHLADFADSRLNGGVLDAAAYLTRRAVGQELPMLNSKEAFEIVYSKAVEGWEGVAKSVAKIRRNRKTRKT
;
A
#
# COMPACT_ATOMS: atom_id res chain seq x y z
N MET A 1 -16.40 6.59 2.74
CA MET A 1 -16.53 5.65 3.90
C MET A 1 -15.29 4.80 3.96
N LEU A 2 -14.65 4.60 5.13
CA LEU A 2 -13.43 3.79 5.26
C LEU A 2 -13.67 2.34 4.83
N ASN A 3 -12.75 1.78 4.04
CA ASN A 3 -12.80 0.40 3.56
C ASN A 3 -12.96 -0.60 4.73
N LYS A 4 -13.86 -1.56 4.59
CA LYS A 4 -14.22 -2.52 5.66
C LYS A 4 -13.01 -3.34 6.15
N LYS A 5 -12.10 -3.73 5.25
CA LYS A 5 -10.90 -4.51 5.61
C LYS A 5 -9.93 -3.66 6.44
N VAL A 6 -9.68 -2.41 6.02
CA VAL A 6 -8.81 -1.47 6.75
C VAL A 6 -9.40 -1.15 8.13
N ARG A 7 -10.72 -0.90 8.20
CA ARG A 7 -11.43 -0.69 9.48
C ARG A 7 -11.30 -1.89 10.43
N ALA A 8 -11.46 -3.12 9.90
CA ALA A 8 -11.33 -4.34 10.70
C ALA A 8 -9.90 -4.53 11.24
N LEU A 9 -8.88 -4.17 10.46
CA LEU A 9 -7.49 -4.19 10.93
C LEU A 9 -7.24 -3.14 12.01
N ALA A 10 -7.69 -1.90 11.83
CA ALA A 10 -7.60 -0.85 12.84
C ALA A 10 -8.31 -1.25 14.15
N GLY A 11 -9.42 -1.98 14.05
CA GLY A 11 -10.15 -2.54 15.21
C GLY A 11 -9.36 -3.56 16.04
N LYS A 12 -8.26 -4.12 15.52
CA LYS A 12 -7.38 -5.03 16.26
C LYS A 12 -6.39 -4.31 17.17
N ILE A 13 -6.21 -3.00 17.03
CA ILE A 13 -5.40 -2.18 17.93
C ILE A 13 -6.11 -2.16 19.29
N ARG A 14 -5.43 -2.63 20.34
CA ARG A 14 -5.99 -2.76 21.69
C ARG A 14 -5.98 -1.44 22.45
N ASP A 15 -4.90 -0.65 22.29
CA ASP A 15 -4.81 0.70 22.84
C ASP A 15 -5.91 1.59 22.23
N GLU A 16 -6.87 1.99 23.07
CA GLU A 16 -8.03 2.77 22.64
C GLU A 16 -7.68 4.16 22.13
N THR A 17 -6.66 4.77 22.72
CA THR A 17 -6.20 6.13 22.35
C THR A 17 -5.55 6.09 20.96
N ILE A 18 -4.66 5.12 20.74
CA ILE A 18 -4.02 4.92 19.43
C ILE A 18 -5.09 4.54 18.39
N ARG A 19 -5.95 3.57 18.69
CA ARG A 19 -7.01 3.12 17.78
C ARG A 19 -7.92 4.25 17.32
N LYS A 20 -8.38 5.09 18.26
CA LYS A 20 -9.24 6.24 17.96
C LYS A 20 -8.55 7.20 16.99
N LYS A 21 -7.31 7.62 17.29
CA LYS A 21 -6.54 8.54 16.44
C LYS A 21 -6.24 7.95 15.07
N VAL A 22 -5.92 6.64 14.98
CA VAL A 22 -5.71 5.93 13.71
C VAL A 22 -6.98 5.94 12.87
N LEU A 23 -8.13 5.59 13.44
CA LEU A 23 -9.42 5.60 12.73
C LEU A 23 -9.79 7.01 12.25
N GLU A 24 -9.64 8.03 13.08
CA GLU A 24 -9.89 9.43 12.69
C GLU A 24 -9.05 9.86 11.49
N LEU A 25 -7.76 9.48 11.46
CA LEU A 25 -6.87 9.83 10.36
C LEU A 25 -7.21 9.03 9.07
N LEU A 26 -7.51 7.74 9.20
CA LEU A 26 -7.91 6.89 8.08
C LEU A 26 -9.25 7.31 7.45
N GLU A 27 -10.19 7.81 8.26
CA GLU A 27 -11.50 8.28 7.79
C GLU A 27 -11.43 9.64 7.11
N ASN A 28 -10.49 10.48 7.53
CA ASN A 28 -10.28 11.82 6.98
C ASN A 28 -8.78 12.11 6.80
N PRO A 29 -8.14 11.55 5.76
CA PRO A 29 -6.72 11.74 5.48
C PRO A 29 -6.45 13.11 4.85
N THR A 30 -6.62 14.15 5.66
CA THR A 30 -6.34 15.54 5.27
C THR A 30 -5.26 16.14 6.15
N PHE A 31 -4.50 17.09 5.62
CA PHE A 31 -3.58 17.88 6.41
C PHE A 31 -3.64 19.35 6.01
N LYS A 32 -3.08 20.24 6.85
CA LYS A 32 -3.13 21.67 6.64
C LYS A 32 -1.76 22.29 6.62
N ILE A 33 -1.50 23.16 5.63
CA ILE A 33 -0.35 24.04 5.57
C ILE A 33 -0.86 25.47 5.40
N ASN A 34 -0.45 26.39 6.27
CA ASN A 34 -0.80 27.82 6.20
C ASN A 34 -2.30 28.05 5.98
N GLY A 35 -3.14 27.35 6.75
CA GLY A 35 -4.61 27.46 6.66
C GLY A 35 -5.27 26.73 5.47
N LYS A 36 -4.50 26.34 4.47
CA LYS A 36 -5.02 25.55 3.32
C LYS A 36 -5.10 24.07 3.68
N THR A 37 -6.26 23.47 3.44
CA THR A 37 -6.47 22.02 3.60
C THR A 37 -6.12 21.30 2.31
N TYR A 38 -5.36 20.23 2.44
CA TYR A 38 -5.01 19.30 1.36
C TYR A 38 -5.72 17.98 1.59
N SER A 39 -6.47 17.54 0.60
CA SER A 39 -7.10 16.22 0.53
C SER A 39 -6.63 15.53 -0.74
N GLY A 40 -6.58 14.21 -0.71
CA GLY A 40 -6.13 13.40 -1.83
C GLY A 40 -7.26 12.66 -2.53
N LEU A 41 -6.86 11.73 -3.38
CA LEU A 41 -7.78 10.78 -3.97
C LEU A 41 -8.46 9.95 -2.88
N PRO A 42 -9.72 9.54 -3.05
CA PRO A 42 -10.33 8.54 -2.17
C PRO A 42 -9.47 7.29 -2.09
N LEU A 43 -9.29 6.74 -0.87
CA LEU A 43 -8.40 5.60 -0.64
C LEU A 43 -8.75 4.38 -1.51
N ASP A 44 -10.05 4.15 -1.77
CA ASP A 44 -10.55 3.01 -2.54
C ASP A 44 -10.24 3.09 -4.05
N ILE A 45 -9.86 4.25 -4.55
CA ILE A 45 -9.47 4.43 -5.96
C ILE A 45 -7.99 4.81 -6.12
N SER A 46 -7.30 5.15 -5.03
CA SER A 46 -5.89 5.52 -5.08
C SER A 46 -5.00 4.31 -5.39
N PRO A 47 -3.94 4.48 -6.19
CA PRO A 47 -2.84 3.53 -6.24
C PRO A 47 -1.98 3.67 -4.98
N ALA A 48 -1.14 2.68 -4.67
CA ALA A 48 -0.11 2.81 -3.65
C ALA A 48 1.21 3.36 -4.21
N GLY A 49 1.39 3.35 -5.52
CA GLY A 49 2.53 3.93 -6.23
C GLY A 49 2.15 4.36 -7.64
N LEU A 50 2.94 5.23 -8.26
CA LEU A 50 2.78 5.60 -9.67
C LEU A 50 3.45 4.58 -10.60
N SER A 51 4.39 3.80 -10.06
CA SER A 51 5.14 2.75 -10.75
C SER A 51 5.51 1.64 -9.75
N HIS A 52 6.06 0.55 -10.26
CA HIS A 52 6.61 -0.59 -9.54
C HIS A 52 5.58 -1.52 -8.88
N HIS A 53 4.80 -1.09 -7.91
CA HIS A 53 3.83 -1.94 -7.22
C HIS A 53 2.49 -1.23 -7.00
N HIS A 54 1.41 -2.00 -6.98
CA HIS A 54 0.05 -1.51 -6.69
C HIS A 54 -0.35 -0.22 -7.45
N CYS A 55 0.15 -0.05 -8.69
CA CYS A 55 -0.07 1.13 -9.54
C CYS A 55 -1.37 1.03 -10.35
N TYR A 56 -2.48 0.68 -9.68
CA TYR A 56 -3.82 0.52 -10.23
C TYR A 56 -4.89 1.01 -9.24
N PRO A 57 -6.13 1.27 -9.70
CA PRO A 57 -7.22 1.70 -8.82
C PRO A 57 -7.47 0.74 -7.66
N GLY A 58 -7.47 1.27 -6.43
CA GLY A 58 -7.61 0.48 -5.20
C GLY A 58 -6.32 -0.19 -4.71
N GLY A 59 -5.21 0.01 -5.40
CA GLY A 59 -3.90 -0.54 -5.03
C GLY A 59 -3.44 -0.10 -3.64
N TYR A 60 -3.78 1.14 -3.23
CA TYR A 60 -3.49 1.63 -1.88
C TYR A 60 -4.11 0.73 -0.79
N VAL A 61 -5.40 0.44 -0.90
CA VAL A 61 -6.10 -0.42 0.08
C VAL A 61 -5.53 -1.83 0.08
N GLU A 62 -5.25 -2.37 -1.10
CA GLU A 62 -4.68 -3.72 -1.24
C GLU A 62 -3.30 -3.81 -0.59
N HIS A 63 -2.42 -2.83 -0.86
CA HIS A 63 -1.10 -2.70 -0.26
C HIS A 63 -1.17 -2.65 1.28
N VAL A 64 -1.94 -1.72 1.83
CA VAL A 64 -2.06 -1.55 3.29
C VAL A 64 -2.60 -2.81 3.96
N VAL A 65 -3.59 -3.47 3.36
CA VAL A 65 -4.15 -4.73 3.89
C VAL A 65 -3.12 -5.85 3.83
N SER A 66 -2.43 -6.02 2.72
CA SER A 66 -1.41 -7.05 2.55
C SER A 66 -0.22 -6.84 3.50
N THR A 67 0.30 -5.61 3.57
CA THR A 67 1.37 -5.22 4.50
C THR A 67 0.99 -5.53 5.95
N ALA A 68 -0.26 -5.22 6.35
CA ALA A 68 -0.74 -5.53 7.70
C ALA A 68 -0.77 -7.04 7.99
N HIS A 69 -1.17 -7.87 7.04
CA HIS A 69 -1.15 -9.33 7.20
C HIS A 69 0.28 -9.87 7.31
N ILE A 70 1.21 -9.39 6.49
CA ILE A 70 2.63 -9.76 6.56
C ILE A 70 3.21 -9.34 7.91
N ALA A 71 2.96 -8.11 8.36
CA ALA A 71 3.44 -7.62 9.65
C ALA A 71 2.92 -8.45 10.83
N ILE A 72 1.64 -8.86 10.82
CA ILE A 72 1.07 -9.77 11.84
C ILE A 72 1.79 -11.11 11.84
N ALA A 73 2.09 -11.69 10.67
CA ALA A 73 2.81 -12.96 10.57
C ALA A 73 4.26 -12.84 11.10
N ILE A 74 4.93 -11.71 10.84
CA ILE A 74 6.26 -11.44 11.40
C ILE A 74 6.19 -11.30 12.92
N CYS A 75 5.20 -10.59 13.47
CA CYS A 75 4.98 -10.52 14.92
C CYS A 75 4.79 -11.91 15.53
N ASP A 76 3.99 -12.78 14.89
CA ASP A 76 3.81 -14.17 15.33
C ASP A 76 5.14 -14.94 15.36
N SER A 77 6.00 -14.75 14.37
CA SER A 77 7.33 -15.35 14.31
C SER A 77 8.24 -14.85 15.44
N VAL A 78 8.24 -13.53 15.68
CA VAL A 78 9.03 -12.92 16.77
C VAL A 78 8.65 -13.51 18.12
N GLU A 79 7.35 -13.63 18.40
CA GLU A 79 6.87 -14.11 19.70
C GLU A 79 6.98 -15.61 19.88
N ARG A 80 6.63 -16.42 18.84
CA ARG A 80 6.53 -17.87 18.97
C ARG A 80 7.84 -18.59 18.70
N VAL A 81 8.71 -18.06 17.83
CA VAL A 81 9.97 -18.71 17.42
C VAL A 81 11.15 -18.10 18.15
N TYR A 82 11.23 -16.77 18.19
CA TYR A 82 12.36 -16.08 18.82
C TYR A 82 12.13 -15.74 20.28
N HIS A 83 10.91 -16.01 20.81
CA HIS A 83 10.51 -15.69 22.19
C HIS A 83 10.73 -14.20 22.55
N GLY A 84 10.70 -13.35 21.50
CA GLY A 84 10.83 -11.91 21.64
C GLY A 84 9.52 -11.25 22.08
N LYS A 85 9.61 -9.95 22.36
CA LYS A 85 8.45 -9.12 22.67
C LYS A 85 8.27 -8.08 21.59
N VAL A 86 7.02 -7.79 21.21
CA VAL A 86 6.67 -6.79 20.22
C VAL A 86 5.38 -6.09 20.62
N ASN A 87 5.36 -4.76 20.49
CA ASN A 87 4.13 -3.99 20.64
C ASN A 87 3.33 -4.05 19.32
N ARG A 88 2.40 -5.01 19.25
CA ARG A 88 1.56 -5.23 18.05
C ARG A 88 0.70 -4.02 17.69
N ASP A 89 0.32 -3.20 18.67
CA ASP A 89 -0.48 -2.00 18.42
C ASP A 89 0.32 -0.95 17.67
N LEU A 90 1.61 -0.74 18.03
CA LEU A 90 2.51 0.15 17.29
C LEU A 90 2.78 -0.36 15.88
N VAL A 91 3.03 -1.67 15.71
CA VAL A 91 3.24 -2.27 14.38
C VAL A 91 2.00 -2.05 13.51
N LEU A 92 0.82 -2.41 14.03
CA LEU A 92 -0.41 -2.35 13.24
C LEU A 92 -0.81 -0.91 12.93
N ALA A 93 -0.67 0.01 13.89
CA ALA A 93 -0.89 1.43 13.64
C ALA A 93 0.12 1.99 12.61
N GLY A 94 1.39 1.59 12.71
CA GLY A 94 2.44 1.99 11.77
C GLY A 94 2.12 1.58 10.34
N VAL A 95 1.83 0.29 10.10
CA VAL A 95 1.51 -0.21 8.75
C VAL A 95 0.20 0.33 8.19
N LEU A 96 -0.75 0.72 9.05
CA LEU A 96 -1.99 1.36 8.58
C LEU A 96 -1.79 2.83 8.18
N LEU A 97 -0.77 3.48 8.71
CA LEU A 97 -0.55 4.92 8.54
C LEU A 97 0.67 5.28 7.69
N HIS A 98 1.64 4.36 7.46
CA HIS A 98 2.92 4.70 6.82
C HIS A 98 2.75 5.46 5.50
N ASP A 99 1.77 5.08 4.71
CA ASP A 99 1.49 5.59 3.36
C ASP A 99 0.22 6.45 3.26
N ILE A 100 -0.39 6.85 4.38
CA ILE A 100 -1.73 7.48 4.40
C ILE A 100 -1.81 8.77 3.57
N PHE A 101 -0.69 9.44 3.31
CA PHE A 101 -0.65 10.65 2.50
C PHE A 101 -0.17 10.44 1.06
N LYS A 102 0.15 9.21 0.61
CA LYS A 102 0.35 8.95 -0.82
C LYS A 102 -0.83 9.42 -1.68
N PRO A 103 -2.11 9.15 -1.32
CA PRO A 103 -3.24 9.65 -2.09
C PRO A 103 -3.29 11.18 -2.24
N VAL A 104 -2.73 11.94 -1.29
CA VAL A 104 -2.65 13.42 -1.36
C VAL A 104 -1.58 13.90 -2.34
N THR A 105 -0.56 13.07 -2.58
CA THR A 105 0.50 13.36 -3.55
C THR A 105 0.15 12.93 -4.97
N TYR A 106 -1.00 12.27 -5.19
CA TYR A 106 -1.41 11.76 -6.49
C TYR A 106 -2.63 12.49 -7.07
N THR A 107 -2.72 12.50 -8.39
CA THR A 107 -3.84 13.03 -9.16
C THR A 107 -4.22 12.03 -10.28
N ILE A 108 -5.39 12.23 -10.86
CA ILE A 108 -5.81 11.51 -12.06
C ILE A 108 -5.73 12.49 -13.23
N ASN A 109 -4.95 12.15 -14.26
CA ASN A 109 -4.79 12.92 -15.47
C ASN A 109 -6.02 12.78 -16.39
N GLU A 110 -6.17 13.64 -17.39
CA GLU A 110 -7.28 13.62 -18.35
C GLU A 110 -7.43 12.29 -19.10
N ASN A 111 -6.32 11.60 -19.33
CA ASN A 111 -6.30 10.27 -19.98
C ASN A 111 -6.61 9.11 -19.01
N GLY A 112 -6.93 9.40 -17.75
CA GLY A 112 -7.23 8.42 -16.70
C GLY A 112 -6.00 7.76 -16.07
N SER A 113 -4.78 8.14 -16.42
CA SER A 113 -3.57 7.69 -15.74
C SER A 113 -3.36 8.45 -14.43
N TYR A 114 -2.58 7.87 -13.51
CA TYR A 114 -2.17 8.56 -12.30
C TYR A 114 -0.92 9.42 -12.55
N GLY A 115 -0.88 10.56 -11.88
CA GLY A 115 0.24 11.48 -11.89
C GLY A 115 0.53 12.03 -10.49
N SER A 116 1.61 12.81 -10.33
CA SER A 116 1.93 13.51 -9.09
C SER A 116 1.27 14.89 -9.03
N THR A 117 0.98 15.35 -7.81
CA THR A 117 0.52 16.72 -7.56
C THR A 117 1.70 17.67 -7.37
N ARG A 118 1.49 18.99 -7.51
CA ARG A 118 2.50 20.01 -7.15
C ARG A 118 2.99 19.92 -5.70
N LEU A 119 2.19 19.33 -4.81
CA LEU A 119 2.62 19.10 -3.44
C LEU A 119 3.74 18.08 -3.38
N ALA A 120 3.66 17.03 -4.19
CA ALA A 120 4.66 15.97 -4.29
C ALA A 120 6.01 16.48 -4.81
N ASP A 121 6.03 17.58 -5.57
CA ASP A 121 7.28 18.20 -6.06
C ASP A 121 8.09 18.80 -4.92
N ASN A 122 7.47 19.13 -3.77
CA ASN A 122 8.10 19.81 -2.65
C ASN A 122 8.22 18.93 -1.39
N LEU A 123 7.26 18.04 -1.15
CA LEU A 123 7.18 17.22 0.06
C LEU A 123 6.76 15.80 -0.30
N ASP A 124 7.53 14.83 0.15
CA ASP A 124 7.16 13.42 0.04
C ASP A 124 6.07 13.03 1.07
N HIS A 125 5.42 11.90 0.82
CA HIS A 125 4.37 11.37 1.70
C HIS A 125 4.89 11.06 3.11
N SER A 126 6.17 10.64 3.26
CA SER A 126 6.76 10.29 4.55
C SER A 126 6.93 11.53 5.42
N SER A 127 7.41 12.63 4.85
CA SER A 127 7.49 13.93 5.54
C SER A 127 6.10 14.40 5.97
N LEU A 128 5.11 14.30 5.09
CA LEU A 128 3.74 14.71 5.38
C LEU A 128 3.13 13.91 6.53
N VAL A 129 3.29 12.58 6.52
CA VAL A 129 2.71 11.74 7.58
C VAL A 129 3.39 12.00 8.93
N VAL A 130 4.71 12.13 8.98
CA VAL A 130 5.43 12.43 10.23
C VAL A 130 4.96 13.77 10.82
N CYS A 131 4.87 14.83 10.01
CA CYS A 131 4.37 16.12 10.47
C CYS A 131 2.95 16.03 11.04
N GLU A 132 2.07 15.29 10.39
CA GLU A 132 0.68 15.16 10.85
C GLU A 132 0.57 14.28 12.10
N LEU A 133 1.37 13.21 12.24
CA LEU A 133 1.40 12.41 13.46
C LEU A 133 1.88 13.23 14.67
N VAL A 134 2.93 14.06 14.48
CA VAL A 134 3.39 15.00 15.53
C VAL A 134 2.29 15.98 15.89
N ARG A 135 1.65 16.61 14.91
CA ARG A 135 0.56 17.57 15.13
C ARG A 135 -0.62 16.98 15.89
N ARG A 136 -0.94 15.70 15.65
CA ARG A 136 -2.03 14.97 16.34
C ARG A 136 -1.61 14.38 17.68
N GLY A 137 -0.35 14.56 18.09
CA GLY A 137 0.15 14.05 19.38
C GLY A 137 0.16 12.52 19.46
N PHE A 138 0.56 11.85 18.36
CA PHE A 138 0.85 10.42 18.43
C PHE A 138 2.11 10.16 19.26
N PRO A 139 2.25 8.98 19.89
CA PRO A 139 3.46 8.65 20.65
C PRO A 139 4.68 8.61 19.75
N ILE A 140 5.84 9.02 20.29
CA ILE A 140 7.10 9.12 19.53
C ILE A 140 7.51 7.76 18.94
N GLU A 141 7.20 6.66 19.62
CA GLU A 141 7.46 5.30 19.18
C GLU A 141 6.72 4.98 17.88
N LEU A 142 5.45 5.40 17.74
CA LEU A 142 4.68 5.23 16.51
C LEU A 142 5.18 6.15 15.40
N ILE A 143 5.54 7.38 15.74
CA ILE A 143 6.15 8.32 14.78
C ILE A 143 7.43 7.72 14.22
N HIS A 144 8.28 7.11 15.08
CA HIS A 144 9.49 6.41 14.63
C HIS A 144 9.18 5.23 13.71
N VAL A 145 8.19 4.39 14.03
CA VAL A 145 7.78 3.26 13.17
C VAL A 145 7.44 3.76 11.77
N VAL A 146 6.65 4.83 11.68
CA VAL A 146 6.24 5.41 10.39
C VAL A 146 7.40 6.12 9.69
N ALA A 147 8.21 6.91 10.41
CA ALA A 147 9.34 7.63 9.80
C ALA A 147 10.41 6.68 9.21
N ALA A 148 10.52 5.48 9.75
CA ALA A 148 11.55 4.51 9.39
C ALA A 148 11.09 3.45 8.38
N HIS A 149 9.86 3.50 7.86
CA HIS A 149 9.30 2.41 7.04
C HIS A 149 10.07 2.15 5.73
N HIS A 150 10.74 3.14 5.17
CA HIS A 150 11.60 2.96 3.98
C HIS A 150 12.98 2.36 4.28
N GLY A 151 13.28 2.01 5.55
CA GLY A 151 14.53 1.36 5.94
C GLY A 151 15.76 2.19 5.62
N ASP A 152 16.72 1.59 4.91
CA ASP A 152 18.00 2.25 4.58
C ASP A 152 17.85 3.43 3.60
N TYR A 153 16.74 3.54 2.90
CA TYR A 153 16.43 4.65 2.00
C TYR A 153 15.78 5.85 2.71
N ALA A 154 15.41 5.70 3.99
CA ALA A 154 14.83 6.78 4.79
C ALA A 154 15.92 7.58 5.52
N PRO A 155 15.68 8.88 5.81
CA PRO A 155 16.52 9.65 6.72
C PRO A 155 16.59 9.05 8.14
N VAL A 156 15.53 8.35 8.55
CA VAL A 156 15.42 7.66 9.84
C VAL A 156 15.41 6.16 9.58
N ARG A 157 16.42 5.45 10.11
CA ARG A 157 16.49 3.97 10.02
C ARG A 157 15.70 3.30 11.12
N PRO A 158 15.17 2.07 10.92
CA PRO A 158 14.53 1.29 11.96
C PRO A 158 15.48 1.02 13.15
N ARG A 159 15.09 1.46 14.34
CA ARG A 159 15.85 1.27 15.59
C ARG A 159 15.08 0.49 16.65
N THR A 160 13.84 0.08 16.34
CA THR A 160 13.01 -0.78 17.19
C THR A 160 12.52 -1.98 16.39
N VAL A 161 12.13 -3.04 17.10
CA VAL A 161 11.57 -4.25 16.46
C VAL A 161 10.31 -3.90 15.67
N GLU A 162 9.47 -3.02 16.21
CA GLU A 162 8.24 -2.57 15.57
C GLU A 162 8.51 -1.82 14.25
N ALA A 163 9.49 -0.93 14.26
CA ALA A 163 9.89 -0.18 13.05
C ALA A 163 10.49 -1.11 12.00
N LEU A 164 11.32 -2.07 12.42
CA LEU A 164 11.88 -3.08 11.52
C LEU A 164 10.79 -3.97 10.92
N ILE A 165 9.81 -4.40 11.70
CA ILE A 165 8.68 -5.21 11.20
C ILE A 165 7.86 -4.41 10.18
N CYS A 166 7.56 -3.14 10.45
CA CYS A 166 6.83 -2.28 9.51
C CYS A 166 7.59 -2.17 8.18
N HIS A 167 8.89 -1.87 8.23
CA HIS A 167 9.76 -1.80 7.05
C HIS A 167 9.79 -3.12 6.26
N LEU A 168 10.03 -4.25 6.93
CA LEU A 168 10.12 -5.54 6.26
C LEU A 168 8.78 -5.95 5.63
N ALA A 169 7.66 -5.65 6.28
CA ALA A 169 6.34 -5.97 5.76
C ALA A 169 6.00 -5.13 4.51
N ASP A 170 6.28 -3.83 4.54
CA ASP A 170 6.12 -2.93 3.40
C ASP A 170 7.02 -3.37 2.24
N PHE A 171 8.30 -3.60 2.51
CA PHE A 171 9.26 -4.07 1.52
C PHE A 171 8.85 -5.40 0.88
N ALA A 172 8.43 -6.38 1.69
CA ALA A 172 8.02 -7.69 1.21
C ALA A 172 6.79 -7.62 0.30
N ASP A 173 5.76 -6.85 0.70
CA ASP A 173 4.56 -6.67 -0.11
C ASP A 173 4.85 -5.94 -1.42
N SER A 174 5.59 -4.83 -1.35
CA SER A 174 5.98 -4.04 -2.52
C SER A 174 6.78 -4.87 -3.54
N ARG A 175 7.73 -5.70 -3.07
CA ARG A 175 8.54 -6.56 -3.94
C ARG A 175 7.74 -7.72 -4.52
N LEU A 176 6.85 -8.33 -3.72
CA LEU A 176 5.99 -9.41 -4.19
C LEU A 176 5.04 -8.92 -5.28
N ASN A 177 4.29 -7.86 -5.00
CA ASN A 177 3.32 -7.32 -5.96
C ASN A 177 4.03 -6.81 -7.23
N GLY A 178 5.09 -6.02 -7.07
CA GLY A 178 5.86 -5.48 -8.21
C GLY A 178 6.40 -6.59 -9.09
N GLY A 179 7.05 -7.60 -8.50
CA GLY A 179 7.59 -8.74 -9.26
C GLY A 179 6.52 -9.53 -10.02
N VAL A 180 5.33 -9.69 -9.44
CA VAL A 180 4.21 -10.37 -10.12
C VAL A 180 3.63 -9.50 -11.25
N LEU A 181 3.52 -8.18 -11.07
CA LEU A 181 3.09 -7.26 -12.12
C LEU A 181 4.08 -7.27 -13.30
N ASP A 182 5.37 -7.19 -13.04
CA ASP A 182 6.43 -7.23 -14.06
C ASP A 182 6.42 -8.56 -14.81
N ALA A 183 6.31 -9.68 -14.10
CA ALA A 183 6.21 -11.00 -14.71
C ALA A 183 4.97 -11.11 -15.61
N ALA A 184 3.80 -10.65 -15.13
CA ALA A 184 2.56 -10.68 -15.90
C ALA A 184 2.64 -9.79 -17.17
N ALA A 185 3.24 -8.60 -17.06
CA ALA A 185 3.48 -7.72 -18.20
C ALA A 185 4.40 -8.38 -19.25
N TYR A 186 5.52 -8.96 -18.82
CA TYR A 186 6.43 -9.72 -19.67
C TYR A 186 5.71 -10.87 -20.37
N LEU A 187 5.00 -11.73 -19.62
CA LEU A 187 4.29 -12.88 -20.15
C LEU A 187 3.22 -12.47 -21.16
N THR A 188 2.45 -11.43 -20.86
CA THR A 188 1.42 -10.89 -21.76
C THR A 188 2.03 -10.44 -23.08
N ARG A 189 3.10 -9.63 -23.03
CA ARG A 189 3.80 -9.15 -24.22
C ARG A 189 4.32 -10.30 -25.09
N ARG A 190 4.91 -11.33 -24.45
CA ARG A 190 5.43 -12.51 -25.15
C ARG A 190 4.36 -13.39 -25.77
N ALA A 191 3.19 -13.54 -25.10
CA ALA A 191 2.12 -14.42 -25.57
C ALA A 191 1.24 -13.79 -26.65
N VAL A 192 0.98 -12.46 -26.57
CA VAL A 192 -0.01 -11.79 -27.46
C VAL A 192 0.53 -10.52 -28.16
N GLY A 193 1.83 -10.23 -28.05
CA GLY A 193 2.51 -9.10 -28.71
C GLY A 193 2.17 -7.72 -28.15
N GLN A 194 1.38 -7.61 -27.10
CA GLN A 194 0.91 -6.34 -26.51
C GLN A 194 0.81 -6.45 -25.01
N GLU A 195 1.05 -5.34 -24.31
CA GLU A 195 0.81 -5.25 -22.87
C GLU A 195 -0.67 -4.98 -22.57
N LEU A 196 -1.10 -5.37 -21.38
CA LEU A 196 -2.37 -4.93 -20.79
C LEU A 196 -2.08 -3.75 -19.85
N PRO A 197 -2.65 -2.56 -20.10
CA PRO A 197 -2.43 -1.43 -19.21
C PRO A 197 -3.06 -1.70 -17.84
N MET A 198 -2.42 -1.19 -16.78
CA MET A 198 -2.93 -1.19 -15.42
C MET A 198 -3.49 -2.56 -14.96
N LEU A 199 -2.68 -3.63 -15.06
CA LEU A 199 -3.02 -4.91 -14.43
C LEU A 199 -3.16 -4.73 -12.93
N ASN A 200 -4.26 -5.22 -12.34
CA ASN A 200 -4.37 -5.35 -10.90
C ASN A 200 -3.76 -6.68 -10.42
N SER A 201 -3.56 -6.84 -9.11
CA SER A 201 -2.96 -8.07 -8.53
C SER A 201 -3.67 -9.33 -9.00
N LYS A 202 -4.99 -9.37 -8.94
CA LYS A 202 -5.76 -10.57 -9.33
C LYS A 202 -5.49 -10.97 -10.78
N GLU A 203 -5.50 -10.02 -11.68
CA GLU A 203 -5.23 -10.26 -13.10
C GLU A 203 -3.77 -10.71 -13.32
N ALA A 204 -2.83 -10.07 -12.61
CA ALA A 204 -1.41 -10.41 -12.72
C ALA A 204 -1.11 -11.82 -12.19
N PHE A 205 -1.62 -12.16 -11.02
CA PHE A 205 -1.49 -13.52 -10.45
C PHE A 205 -2.15 -14.58 -11.35
N GLU A 206 -3.33 -14.28 -11.96
CA GLU A 206 -4.00 -15.18 -12.89
C GLU A 206 -3.11 -15.48 -14.12
N ILE A 207 -2.47 -14.45 -14.69
CA ILE A 207 -1.56 -14.61 -15.84
C ILE A 207 -0.33 -15.45 -15.46
N VAL A 208 0.32 -15.11 -14.34
CA VAL A 208 1.53 -15.84 -13.88
C VAL A 208 1.21 -17.29 -13.57
N TYR A 209 0.09 -17.55 -12.88
CA TYR A 209 -0.36 -18.90 -12.55
C TYR A 209 -0.71 -19.71 -13.81
N SER A 210 -1.41 -19.10 -14.77
CA SER A 210 -1.77 -19.79 -16.03
C SER A 210 -0.54 -20.23 -16.83
N LYS A 211 0.55 -19.45 -16.77
CA LYS A 211 1.83 -19.85 -17.39
C LYS A 211 2.40 -21.11 -16.77
N ALA A 212 2.32 -21.23 -15.44
CA ALA A 212 2.83 -22.41 -14.73
C ALA A 212 2.02 -23.68 -15.01
N VAL A 213 0.70 -23.57 -15.19
CA VAL A 213 -0.22 -24.69 -15.34
C VAL A 213 -0.45 -25.10 -16.81
N GLU A 214 -0.68 -24.12 -17.69
CA GLU A 214 -1.08 -24.35 -19.09
C GLU A 214 -0.08 -23.81 -20.12
N GLY A 215 1.07 -23.31 -19.69
CA GLY A 215 2.09 -22.77 -20.59
C GLY A 215 1.67 -21.47 -21.29
N TRP A 216 2.17 -21.24 -22.50
CA TRP A 216 1.90 -20.02 -23.27
C TRP A 216 0.45 -19.90 -23.73
N GLU A 217 -0.20 -21.02 -24.00
CA GLU A 217 -1.62 -21.06 -24.38
C GLU A 217 -2.50 -20.57 -23.21
N GLY A 218 -2.20 -20.99 -21.98
CA GLY A 218 -2.88 -20.52 -20.78
C GLY A 218 -2.77 -19.01 -20.59
N VAL A 219 -1.59 -18.44 -20.85
CA VAL A 219 -1.39 -16.98 -20.80
C VAL A 219 -2.30 -16.28 -21.83
N ALA A 220 -2.32 -16.75 -23.07
CA ALA A 220 -3.16 -16.17 -24.12
C ALA A 220 -4.67 -16.23 -23.77
N LYS A 221 -5.13 -17.36 -23.21
CA LYS A 221 -6.52 -17.54 -22.73
C LYS A 221 -6.85 -16.56 -21.60
N SER A 222 -5.96 -16.42 -20.61
CA SER A 222 -6.14 -15.50 -19.47
C SER A 222 -6.20 -14.05 -19.94
N VAL A 223 -5.31 -13.65 -20.86
CA VAL A 223 -5.34 -12.30 -21.45
C VAL A 223 -6.64 -12.04 -22.19
N ALA A 224 -7.12 -12.98 -23.01
CA ALA A 224 -8.39 -12.86 -23.71
C ALA A 224 -9.59 -12.72 -22.75
N LYS A 225 -9.61 -13.51 -21.69
CA LYS A 225 -10.61 -13.45 -20.62
C LYS A 225 -10.62 -12.08 -19.92
N ILE A 226 -9.44 -11.57 -19.53
CA ILE A 226 -9.29 -10.25 -18.89
C ILE A 226 -9.81 -9.15 -19.82
N ARG A 227 -9.43 -9.16 -21.11
CA ARG A 227 -9.92 -8.18 -22.09
C ARG A 227 -11.43 -8.19 -22.21
N ARG A 228 -12.06 -9.37 -22.26
CA ARG A 228 -13.52 -9.53 -22.30
C ARG A 228 -14.18 -8.94 -21.05
N ASN A 229 -13.70 -9.31 -19.87
CA ASN A 229 -14.26 -8.83 -18.58
C ASN A 229 -14.14 -7.31 -18.41
N ARG A 230 -13.08 -6.70 -18.93
CA ARG A 230 -12.90 -5.23 -18.89
C ARG A 230 -13.86 -4.50 -19.84
N LYS A 231 -14.23 -5.11 -20.98
CA LYS A 231 -15.24 -4.55 -21.91
C LYS A 231 -16.63 -4.54 -21.27
N THR A 232 -17.04 -5.63 -20.61
CA THR A 232 -18.35 -5.73 -19.96
C THR A 232 -18.53 -4.83 -18.74
N ARG A 233 -17.47 -4.28 -18.16
CA ARG A 233 -17.54 -3.31 -17.02
C ARG A 233 -17.65 -1.85 -17.48
N LYS A 234 -17.47 -1.57 -18.76
CA LYS A 234 -17.56 -0.23 -19.35
C LYS A 234 -18.92 0.05 -20.00
N THR A 235 -19.76 -0.98 -20.15
CA THR A 235 -21.18 -0.90 -20.53
C THR A 235 -22.04 -0.98 -19.29
#